data_5dc17481af4838ee16466692b6c6480f
#
_entry.id   5dc17481af4838ee16466692b6c6480f
#
_cell.length_a   1.000
_cell.length_b   1.000
_cell.length_c   1.000
_cell.angle_alpha   90.00
_cell.angle_beta   90.00
_cell.angle_gamma   90.00
#
_symmetry.space_group_name_H-M   'P 1'
#
loop_
_entity.id
_entity.type
_entity.pdbx_description
1 polymer ?
#
loop_
_entity_poly.entity_id
_entity_poly.type
_entity_poly.pdbx_seq_one_letter_code
_entity_poly.pdbx_strand_id
1 'polypeptide(L)'
;MDGKQGHSYVVALAGNPNTGKSTVFNGLTGLRQHTGNWPGKTVVQARGHFKYKGQDFVLVDLPGTYSLLANSPEEQVARNFICFEHPAATVIVVDATCLERNLNLVLQVTEITNHVIVCLNLMDEARRHRVFIDVPTLEQELGVPVIPTTARSKQGLAELKEAIYLVSSGKLTPQPVRLRYNPMVEEKIAEILPRLETLPPVYNKRWIALRLIDGDSSILEEMEVKI
;
A
#
# COMPACT_ATOMS: atom_id res chain seq x y z
N MET A 1 12.76 32.15 -17.37
CA MET A 1 13.12 31.19 -16.29
C MET A 1 11.84 30.45 -15.94
N ASP A 2 11.54 29.40 -16.70
CA ASP A 2 10.32 28.61 -16.53
C ASP A 2 10.47 27.72 -15.31
N GLY A 3 9.75 28.07 -14.24
CA GLY A 3 9.59 27.24 -13.08
C GLY A 3 8.84 25.96 -13.45
N LYS A 4 9.55 24.88 -13.74
CA LYS A 4 8.96 23.54 -13.72
C LYS A 4 8.40 23.33 -12.32
N GLN A 5 7.09 23.48 -12.15
CA GLN A 5 6.39 22.94 -11.01
C GLN A 5 6.63 21.42 -11.03
N GLY A 6 7.58 20.97 -10.22
CA GLY A 6 7.90 19.56 -10.08
C GLY A 6 6.66 18.82 -9.58
N HIS A 7 6.13 17.90 -10.39
CA HIS A 7 5.09 16.97 -9.95
C HIS A 7 5.64 16.20 -8.76
N SER A 8 5.00 16.33 -7.59
CA SER A 8 5.33 15.50 -6.42
C SER A 8 4.53 14.21 -6.48
N TYR A 9 5.22 13.08 -6.28
CA TYR A 9 4.57 11.78 -6.20
C TYR A 9 3.96 11.58 -4.81
N VAL A 10 2.70 11.17 -4.75
CA VAL A 10 2.05 10.75 -3.51
C VAL A 10 2.32 9.27 -3.29
N VAL A 11 2.82 8.94 -2.11
CA VAL A 11 3.14 7.57 -1.69
C VAL A 11 2.37 7.23 -0.44
N ALA A 12 1.60 6.14 -0.47
CA ALA A 12 0.93 5.61 0.71
C ALA A 12 1.87 4.74 1.54
N LEU A 13 1.83 4.88 2.86
CA LEU A 13 2.52 3.98 3.79
C LEU A 13 1.47 3.23 4.61
N ALA A 14 1.30 1.96 4.32
CA ALA A 14 0.38 1.04 4.99
C ALA A 14 1.15 0.03 5.87
N GLY A 15 0.44 -0.68 6.72
CA GLY A 15 1.03 -1.76 7.52
C GLY A 15 0.20 -2.08 8.76
N ASN A 16 0.40 -3.26 9.29
CA ASN A 16 -0.24 -3.67 10.54
C ASN A 16 0.27 -2.83 11.72
N PRO A 17 -0.50 -2.73 12.81
CA PRO A 17 0.00 -2.14 14.03
C PRO A 17 1.31 -2.80 14.51
N ASN A 18 2.24 -1.99 15.03
CA ASN A 18 3.53 -2.41 15.61
C ASN A 18 4.57 -2.99 14.63
N THR A 19 4.40 -2.86 13.33
CA THR A 19 5.41 -3.28 12.32
C THR A 19 6.60 -2.32 12.20
N GLY A 20 6.63 -1.25 12.99
CA GLY A 20 7.63 -0.21 12.88
C GLY A 20 7.34 0.83 11.79
N LYS A 21 6.08 0.92 11.31
CA LYS A 21 5.62 1.84 10.27
C LYS A 21 6.04 3.29 10.55
N SER A 22 5.81 3.81 11.75
CA SER A 22 6.21 5.17 12.14
C SER A 22 7.74 5.37 12.12
N THR A 23 8.51 4.32 12.41
CA THR A 23 9.99 4.37 12.32
C THR A 23 10.44 4.46 10.86
N VAL A 24 9.81 3.71 9.96
CA VAL A 24 10.03 3.79 8.51
C VAL A 24 9.65 5.18 8.00
N PHE A 25 8.46 5.68 8.36
CA PHE A 25 8.00 7.02 8.02
C PHE A 25 9.02 8.10 8.41
N ASN A 26 9.45 8.11 9.67
CA ASN A 26 10.43 9.06 10.17
C ASN A 26 11.80 8.91 9.49
N GLY A 27 12.21 7.68 9.21
CA GLY A 27 13.46 7.38 8.51
C GLY A 27 13.49 7.89 7.06
N LEU A 28 12.36 7.84 6.37
CA LEU A 28 12.21 8.35 5.00
C LEU A 28 12.12 9.87 4.96
N THR A 29 11.34 10.49 5.85
CA THR A 29 11.00 11.92 5.84
C THR A 29 11.95 12.79 6.66
N GLY A 30 12.80 12.19 7.50
CA GLY A 30 13.68 12.93 8.42
C GLY A 30 12.91 13.75 9.46
N LEU A 31 11.78 13.21 9.97
CA LEU A 31 10.89 13.87 10.93
C LEU A 31 10.17 15.13 10.41
N ARG A 32 10.21 15.38 9.10
CA ARG A 32 9.47 16.46 8.45
C ARG A 32 8.04 16.01 8.19
N GLN A 33 7.17 16.14 9.20
CA GLN A 33 5.79 15.69 9.14
C GLN A 33 4.82 16.81 9.53
N HIS A 34 3.64 16.77 8.92
CA HIS A 34 2.48 17.52 9.35
C HIS A 34 1.42 16.51 9.79
N THR A 35 0.83 16.74 10.96
CA THR A 35 -0.25 15.91 11.49
C THR A 35 -1.57 16.65 11.42
N GLY A 36 -2.64 15.95 11.14
CA GLY A 36 -4.00 16.44 11.11
C GLY A 36 -4.97 15.28 11.25
N ASN A 37 -6.25 15.52 11.05
CA ASN A 37 -7.24 14.44 10.97
C ASN A 37 -7.63 14.19 9.52
N TRP A 38 -8.02 12.97 9.22
CA TRP A 38 -8.66 12.66 7.94
C TRP A 38 -9.97 13.43 7.81
N PRO A 39 -10.28 14.01 6.64
CA PRO A 39 -11.50 14.76 6.45
C PRO A 39 -12.75 13.98 6.88
N GLY A 40 -13.56 14.57 7.77
CA GLY A 40 -14.79 13.95 8.27
C GLY A 40 -14.60 12.72 9.18
N LYS A 41 -13.36 12.41 9.60
CA LYS A 41 -13.05 11.27 10.47
C LYS A 41 -12.24 11.72 11.70
N THR A 42 -12.36 10.98 12.79
CA THR A 42 -11.54 11.19 14.01
C THR A 42 -10.14 10.56 13.93
N VAL A 43 -9.82 9.99 12.77
CA VAL A 43 -8.56 9.27 12.52
C VAL A 43 -7.45 10.25 12.20
N VAL A 44 -6.29 10.10 12.83
CA VAL A 44 -5.12 10.97 12.63
C VAL A 44 -4.46 10.67 11.29
N GLN A 45 -4.11 11.72 10.56
CA GLN A 45 -3.32 11.68 9.34
C GLN A 45 -1.95 12.29 9.58
N ALA A 46 -0.87 11.62 9.17
CA ALA A 46 0.44 12.21 9.08
C ALA A 46 0.91 12.26 7.62
N ARG A 47 1.43 13.41 7.21
CA ARG A 47 2.05 13.60 5.90
C ARG A 47 3.49 14.06 6.09
N GLY A 48 4.41 13.46 5.36
CA GLY A 48 5.82 13.83 5.37
C GLY A 48 6.36 14.00 3.96
N HIS A 49 7.49 14.69 3.84
CA HIS A 49 8.10 15.00 2.56
C HIS A 49 9.55 14.51 2.52
N PHE A 50 9.96 13.96 1.39
CA PHE A 50 11.35 13.68 1.11
C PHE A 50 11.67 13.91 -0.36
N LYS A 51 12.96 14.12 -0.66
CA LYS A 51 13.48 14.23 -2.04
C LYS A 51 14.37 13.04 -2.35
N TYR A 52 14.23 12.52 -3.57
CA TYR A 52 15.11 11.48 -4.07
C TYR A 52 15.29 11.62 -5.60
N LYS A 53 16.55 11.56 -6.07
CA LYS A 53 16.92 11.72 -7.49
C LYS A 53 16.24 12.92 -8.18
N GLY A 54 16.15 14.05 -7.48
CA GLY A 54 15.57 15.28 -8.00
C GLY A 54 14.04 15.32 -8.04
N GLN A 55 13.37 14.29 -7.56
CA GLN A 55 11.90 14.22 -7.46
C GLN A 55 11.45 14.49 -6.03
N ASP A 56 10.30 15.14 -5.91
CA ASP A 56 9.63 15.39 -4.63
C ASP A 56 8.61 14.29 -4.36
N PHE A 57 8.57 13.79 -3.11
CA PHE A 57 7.62 12.77 -2.65
C PHE A 57 6.86 13.26 -1.43
N VAL A 58 5.56 13.02 -1.43
CA VAL A 58 4.67 13.20 -0.27
C VAL A 58 4.32 11.82 0.26
N LEU A 59 4.83 11.47 1.44
CA LEU A 59 4.51 10.22 2.11
C LEU A 59 3.30 10.44 3.01
N VAL A 60 2.26 9.64 2.81
CA VAL A 60 1.02 9.67 3.59
C VAL A 60 0.97 8.45 4.48
N ASP A 61 1.01 8.65 5.80
CA ASP A 61 0.91 7.57 6.77
C ASP A 61 -0.55 7.16 6.95
N LEU A 62 -0.88 5.96 6.50
CA LEU A 62 -2.22 5.40 6.66
C LEU A 62 -2.38 4.81 8.06
N PRO A 63 -3.60 4.78 8.61
CA PRO A 63 -3.87 4.11 9.88
C PRO A 63 -3.38 2.66 9.86
N GLY A 64 -2.80 2.21 10.99
CA GLY A 64 -2.38 0.82 11.12
C GLY A 64 -3.60 -0.10 11.18
N THR A 65 -3.68 -1.07 10.27
CA THR A 65 -4.81 -1.98 10.14
C THR A 65 -4.37 -3.39 9.81
N TYR A 66 -5.18 -4.37 10.18
CA TYR A 66 -4.93 -5.77 9.86
C TYR A 66 -5.62 -6.21 8.56
N SER A 67 -6.60 -5.45 8.11
CA SER A 67 -7.34 -5.74 6.89
C SER A 67 -7.86 -4.45 6.22
N LEU A 68 -8.40 -4.58 5.02
CA LEU A 68 -9.07 -3.51 4.27
C LEU A 68 -10.56 -3.84 4.00
N LEU A 69 -11.17 -4.64 4.88
CA LEU A 69 -12.57 -5.05 4.76
C LEU A 69 -13.57 -3.97 5.22
N ALA A 70 -13.07 -2.81 5.63
CA ALA A 70 -13.87 -1.64 6.04
C ALA A 70 -14.78 -1.86 7.27
N ASN A 71 -14.37 -2.74 8.17
CA ASN A 71 -15.07 -3.01 9.43
C ASN A 71 -14.81 -1.94 10.51
N SER A 72 -13.80 -1.09 10.32
CA SER A 72 -13.49 0.04 11.20
C SER A 72 -13.25 1.33 10.40
N PRO A 73 -13.33 2.51 11.04
CA PRO A 73 -13.00 3.79 10.41
C PRO A 73 -11.58 3.82 9.83
N GLU A 74 -10.62 3.20 10.53
CA GLU A 74 -9.22 3.09 10.12
C GLU A 74 -9.07 2.27 8.84
N GLU A 75 -9.74 1.11 8.78
CA GLU A 75 -9.75 0.26 7.58
C GLU A 75 -10.39 0.96 6.39
N GLN A 76 -11.52 1.67 6.61
CA GLN A 76 -12.17 2.45 5.55
C GLN A 76 -11.25 3.54 5.01
N VAL A 77 -10.57 4.29 5.90
CA VAL A 77 -9.64 5.35 5.51
C VAL A 77 -8.49 4.78 4.67
N ALA A 78 -7.84 3.70 5.13
CA ALA A 78 -6.74 3.07 4.43
C ALA A 78 -7.17 2.54 3.05
N ARG A 79 -8.28 1.81 3.00
CA ARG A 79 -8.87 1.28 1.77
C ARG A 79 -9.20 2.40 0.77
N ASN A 80 -9.96 3.41 1.22
CA ASN A 80 -10.42 4.49 0.36
C ASN A 80 -9.24 5.30 -0.18
N PHE A 81 -8.21 5.54 0.61
CA PHE A 81 -7.02 6.22 0.14
C PHE A 81 -6.32 5.44 -0.99
N ILE A 82 -6.09 4.15 -0.80
CA ILE A 82 -5.41 3.32 -1.81
C ILE A 82 -6.26 3.20 -3.08
N CYS A 83 -7.58 3.00 -2.93
CA CYS A 83 -8.49 2.77 -4.04
C CYS A 83 -8.81 4.03 -4.84
N PHE A 84 -9.03 5.17 -4.18
CA PHE A 84 -9.61 6.36 -4.80
C PHE A 84 -8.63 7.53 -4.96
N GLU A 85 -7.59 7.63 -4.13
CA GLU A 85 -6.57 8.68 -4.28
C GLU A 85 -5.43 8.26 -5.22
N HIS A 86 -5.38 6.99 -5.64
CA HIS A 86 -4.44 6.42 -6.62
C HIS A 86 -2.99 6.83 -6.35
N PRO A 87 -2.41 6.50 -5.18
CA PRO A 87 -1.03 6.84 -4.88
C PRO A 87 -0.08 6.24 -5.93
N ALA A 88 0.97 6.99 -6.29
CA ALA A 88 1.98 6.55 -7.26
C ALA A 88 2.74 5.29 -6.82
N ALA A 89 2.80 5.04 -5.51
CA ALA A 89 3.23 3.78 -4.91
C ALA A 89 2.56 3.59 -3.55
N THR A 90 2.34 2.33 -3.17
CA THR A 90 1.89 1.93 -1.83
C THR A 90 2.97 1.05 -1.20
N VAL A 91 3.61 1.56 -0.16
CA VAL A 91 4.60 0.82 0.64
C VAL A 91 3.87 0.13 1.79
N ILE A 92 4.00 -1.18 1.90
CA ILE A 92 3.40 -1.96 2.99
C ILE A 92 4.50 -2.41 3.92
N VAL A 93 4.49 -1.88 5.16
CA VAL A 93 5.45 -2.25 6.19
C VAL A 93 4.99 -3.52 6.87
N VAL A 94 5.78 -4.57 6.76
CA VAL A 94 5.52 -5.87 7.36
C VAL A 94 6.60 -6.22 8.38
N ASP A 95 6.21 -6.93 9.43
CA ASP A 95 7.12 -7.42 10.46
C ASP A 95 7.69 -8.78 10.06
N ALA A 96 9.01 -8.84 9.88
CA ALA A 96 9.72 -10.05 9.51
C ALA A 96 9.61 -11.18 10.55
N THR A 97 9.29 -10.87 11.83
CA THR A 97 9.14 -11.88 12.88
C THR A 97 7.80 -12.60 12.86
N CYS A 98 6.79 -11.99 12.20
CA CYS A 98 5.44 -12.56 12.05
C CYS A 98 4.87 -12.32 10.64
N LEU A 99 5.68 -12.67 9.64
CA LEU A 99 5.43 -12.40 8.23
C LEU A 99 4.07 -12.94 7.76
N GLU A 100 3.74 -14.19 8.07
CA GLU A 100 2.51 -14.85 7.64
C GLU A 100 1.26 -14.02 7.96
N ARG A 101 1.18 -13.49 9.20
CA ARG A 101 0.07 -12.64 9.60
C ARG A 101 0.01 -11.32 8.81
N ASN A 102 1.17 -10.77 8.47
CA ASN A 102 1.27 -9.48 7.78
C ASN A 102 0.99 -9.61 6.27
N LEU A 103 1.25 -10.77 5.67
CA LEU A 103 0.99 -11.03 4.25
C LEU A 103 -0.48 -10.90 3.88
N ASN A 104 -1.40 -11.13 4.82
CA ASN A 104 -2.83 -10.92 4.57
C ASN A 104 -3.14 -9.50 4.08
N LEU A 105 -2.56 -8.46 4.73
CA LEU A 105 -2.72 -7.08 4.29
C LEU A 105 -2.03 -6.84 2.93
N VAL A 106 -0.86 -7.43 2.70
CA VAL A 106 -0.15 -7.32 1.42
C VAL A 106 -1.03 -7.83 0.28
N LEU A 107 -1.59 -9.03 0.43
CA LEU A 107 -2.46 -9.65 -0.57
C LEU A 107 -3.72 -8.81 -0.84
N GLN A 108 -4.34 -8.23 0.20
CA GLN A 108 -5.50 -7.36 0.02
C GLN A 108 -5.14 -6.06 -0.73
N VAL A 109 -3.99 -5.46 -0.47
CA VAL A 109 -3.54 -4.27 -1.19
C VAL A 109 -3.22 -4.59 -2.65
N THR A 110 -2.59 -5.73 -2.92
CA THR A 110 -2.29 -6.16 -4.30
C THR A 110 -3.54 -6.43 -5.14
N GLU A 111 -4.68 -6.74 -4.50
CA GLU A 111 -5.97 -6.83 -5.18
C GLU A 111 -6.50 -5.44 -5.60
N ILE A 112 -6.13 -4.37 -4.89
CA ILE A 112 -6.57 -3.00 -5.20
C ILE A 112 -5.67 -2.35 -6.27
N THR A 113 -4.35 -2.45 -6.10
CA THR A 113 -3.37 -1.76 -6.96
C THR A 113 -2.16 -2.63 -7.27
N ASN A 114 -1.55 -2.38 -8.44
CA ASN A 114 -0.29 -3.02 -8.81
C ASN A 114 0.95 -2.26 -8.28
N HIS A 115 0.80 -1.00 -7.87
CA HIS A 115 1.92 -0.14 -7.47
C HIS A 115 2.35 -0.41 -6.01
N VAL A 116 2.68 -1.66 -5.71
CA VAL A 116 2.97 -2.15 -4.36
C VAL A 116 4.45 -2.41 -4.17
N ILE A 117 4.96 -2.06 -2.98
CA ILE A 117 6.30 -2.35 -2.49
C ILE A 117 6.15 -2.90 -1.07
N VAL A 118 6.77 -4.02 -0.78
CA VAL A 118 6.83 -4.59 0.57
C VAL A 118 8.11 -4.10 1.26
N CYS A 119 7.96 -3.40 2.38
CA CYS A 119 9.04 -3.04 3.29
C CYS A 119 9.09 -4.10 4.41
N LEU A 120 9.97 -5.09 4.25
CA LEU A 120 10.17 -6.18 5.20
C LEU A 120 11.04 -5.68 6.36
N ASN A 121 10.39 -5.15 7.40
CA ASN A 121 11.05 -4.48 8.51
C ASN A 121 11.34 -5.42 9.68
N LEU A 122 12.11 -4.91 10.67
CA LEU A 122 12.52 -5.66 11.86
C LEU A 122 13.41 -6.88 11.54
N MET A 123 14.24 -6.79 10.49
CA MET A 123 15.14 -7.87 10.09
C MET A 123 16.19 -8.21 11.15
N ASP A 124 16.54 -7.26 12.02
CA ASP A 124 17.40 -7.50 13.18
C ASP A 124 16.71 -8.37 14.24
N GLU A 125 15.44 -8.14 14.51
CA GLU A 125 14.64 -8.96 15.42
C GLU A 125 14.42 -10.35 14.83
N ALA A 126 14.10 -10.47 13.54
CA ALA A 126 14.00 -11.78 12.87
C ALA A 126 15.28 -12.61 13.03
N ARG A 127 16.47 -12.01 12.83
CA ARG A 127 17.76 -12.68 13.05
C ARG A 127 17.94 -13.13 14.49
N ARG A 128 17.57 -12.30 15.48
CA ARG A 128 17.64 -12.66 16.91
C ARG A 128 16.75 -13.87 17.24
N HIS A 129 15.58 -13.91 16.63
CA HIS A 129 14.63 -15.03 16.79
C HIS A 129 14.93 -16.22 15.88
N ARG A 130 16.06 -16.19 15.13
CA ARG A 130 16.46 -17.23 14.16
C ARG A 130 15.39 -17.49 13.09
N VAL A 131 14.65 -16.45 12.71
CA VAL A 131 13.72 -16.48 11.58
C VAL A 131 14.52 -16.14 10.33
N PHE A 132 14.54 -17.06 9.36
CA PHE A 132 15.18 -16.87 8.06
C PHE A 132 14.11 -16.69 7.00
N ILE A 133 14.24 -15.64 6.21
CA ILE A 133 13.29 -15.31 5.12
C ILE A 133 14.11 -15.29 3.84
N ASP A 134 13.69 -16.11 2.87
CA ASP A 134 14.20 -16.06 1.51
C ASP A 134 13.53 -14.91 0.77
N VAL A 135 14.17 -13.74 0.81
CA VAL A 135 13.63 -12.50 0.23
C VAL A 135 13.44 -12.62 -1.30
N PRO A 136 14.40 -13.18 -2.08
CA PRO A 136 14.19 -13.38 -3.51
C PRO A 136 12.98 -14.26 -3.84
N THR A 137 12.79 -15.37 -3.13
CA THR A 137 11.62 -16.23 -3.31
C THR A 137 10.34 -15.50 -2.93
N LEU A 138 10.33 -14.75 -1.82
CA LEU A 138 9.16 -13.96 -1.41
C LEU A 138 8.79 -12.89 -2.44
N GLU A 139 9.79 -12.21 -3.02
CA GLU A 139 9.59 -11.22 -4.09
C GLU A 139 8.99 -11.86 -5.34
N GLN A 140 9.49 -13.04 -5.73
CA GLN A 140 8.98 -13.80 -6.86
C GLN A 140 7.53 -14.27 -6.64
N GLU A 141 7.22 -14.82 -5.46
CA GLU A 141 5.90 -15.32 -5.10
C GLU A 141 4.85 -14.21 -4.98
N LEU A 142 5.26 -13.02 -4.53
CA LEU A 142 4.37 -11.87 -4.44
C LEU A 142 4.25 -11.09 -5.76
N GLY A 143 5.26 -11.16 -6.62
CA GLY A 143 5.36 -10.39 -7.86
C GLY A 143 5.55 -8.89 -7.63
N VAL A 144 6.05 -8.48 -6.46
CA VAL A 144 6.30 -7.08 -6.09
C VAL A 144 7.66 -6.95 -5.39
N PRO A 145 8.33 -5.79 -5.47
CA PRO A 145 9.60 -5.57 -4.78
C PRO A 145 9.47 -5.80 -3.27
N VAL A 146 10.40 -6.56 -2.70
CA VAL A 146 10.51 -6.82 -1.26
C VAL A 146 11.83 -6.28 -0.74
N ILE A 147 11.79 -5.25 0.07
CA ILE A 147 12.97 -4.53 0.57
C ILE A 147 13.19 -4.86 2.05
N PRO A 148 14.23 -5.66 2.39
CA PRO A 148 14.56 -5.94 3.78
C PRO A 148 15.11 -4.68 4.47
N THR A 149 14.54 -4.35 5.63
CA THR A 149 14.89 -3.15 6.38
C THR A 149 15.08 -3.42 7.87
N THR A 150 15.94 -2.60 8.47
CA THR A 150 16.01 -2.37 9.91
C THR A 150 15.89 -0.86 10.10
N ALA A 151 14.65 -0.36 10.07
CA ALA A 151 14.40 1.09 9.99
C ALA A 151 15.01 1.87 11.16
N ARG A 152 15.12 1.27 12.34
CA ARG A 152 15.75 1.87 13.52
C ARG A 152 17.23 2.24 13.29
N SER A 153 17.98 1.40 12.58
CA SER A 153 19.37 1.63 12.20
C SER A 153 19.54 2.23 10.81
N LYS A 154 18.42 2.59 10.15
CA LYS A 154 18.34 3.10 8.76
C LYS A 154 18.83 2.13 7.68
N GLN A 155 19.08 0.87 8.00
CA GLN A 155 19.48 -0.13 7.02
C GLN A 155 18.30 -0.45 6.09
N GLY A 156 18.54 -0.51 4.77
CA GLY A 156 17.55 -0.79 3.75
C GLY A 156 16.67 0.41 3.33
N LEU A 157 16.79 1.59 4.02
CA LEU A 157 15.97 2.75 3.67
C LEU A 157 16.40 3.44 2.37
N ALA A 158 17.66 3.31 1.95
CA ALA A 158 18.14 3.83 0.68
C ALA A 158 17.55 3.00 -0.48
N GLU A 159 17.57 1.69 -0.35
CA GLU A 159 16.98 0.71 -1.27
C GLU A 159 15.45 0.90 -1.35
N LEU A 160 14.81 1.16 -0.22
CA LEU A 160 13.37 1.47 -0.18
C LEU A 160 13.05 2.77 -0.94
N LYS A 161 13.86 3.83 -0.80
CA LYS A 161 13.69 5.07 -1.59
C LYS A 161 13.89 4.82 -3.09
N GLU A 162 14.84 3.96 -3.46
CA GLU A 162 15.05 3.58 -4.86
C GLU A 162 13.83 2.84 -5.41
N ALA A 163 13.30 1.85 -4.69
CA ALA A 163 12.11 1.12 -5.10
C ALA A 163 10.89 2.05 -5.25
N ILE A 164 10.68 2.97 -4.29
CA ILE A 164 9.62 3.98 -4.37
C ILE A 164 9.79 4.83 -5.64
N TYR A 165 10.99 5.31 -5.92
CA TYR A 165 11.26 6.10 -7.12
C TYR A 165 10.98 5.32 -8.41
N LEU A 166 11.44 4.08 -8.50
CA LEU A 166 11.27 3.25 -9.70
C LEU A 166 9.79 2.95 -9.97
N VAL A 167 9.02 2.59 -8.93
CA VAL A 167 7.58 2.30 -9.06
C VAL A 167 6.81 3.58 -9.36
N SER A 168 7.02 4.65 -8.59
CA SER A 168 6.29 5.92 -8.77
C SER A 168 6.55 6.59 -10.12
N SER A 169 7.74 6.41 -10.69
CA SER A 169 8.09 6.95 -12.01
C SER A 169 7.72 6.05 -13.19
N GLY A 170 7.12 4.89 -12.93
CA GLY A 170 6.78 3.89 -13.96
C GLY A 170 7.99 3.17 -14.58
N LYS A 171 9.19 3.34 -14.01
CA LYS A 171 10.40 2.62 -14.46
C LYS A 171 10.41 1.16 -14.05
N LEU A 172 9.68 0.83 -13.02
CA LEU A 172 9.37 -0.54 -12.59
C LEU A 172 7.85 -0.65 -12.44
N THR A 173 7.26 -1.59 -13.15
CA THR A 173 5.83 -1.93 -13.02
C THR A 173 5.72 -3.29 -12.35
N PRO A 174 5.40 -3.34 -11.05
CA PRO A 174 5.22 -4.60 -10.35
C PRO A 174 4.08 -5.41 -10.98
N GLN A 175 4.20 -6.74 -10.90
CA GLN A 175 3.21 -7.68 -11.42
C GLN A 175 2.71 -8.58 -10.26
N PRO A 176 1.87 -8.04 -9.36
CA PRO A 176 1.39 -8.79 -8.21
C PRO A 176 0.73 -10.09 -8.65
N VAL A 177 1.05 -11.17 -7.95
CA VAL A 177 0.37 -12.45 -8.14
C VAL A 177 -1.07 -12.31 -7.66
N ARG A 178 -2.01 -12.56 -8.55
CA ARG A 178 -3.45 -12.45 -8.25
C ARG A 178 -3.95 -13.75 -7.63
N LEU A 179 -4.65 -13.61 -6.51
CA LEU A 179 -5.32 -14.74 -5.89
C LEU A 179 -6.45 -15.26 -6.79
N ARG A 180 -6.50 -16.57 -6.94
CA ARG A 180 -7.66 -17.24 -7.52
C ARG A 180 -8.56 -17.73 -6.39
N TYR A 181 -9.80 -17.31 -6.43
CA TYR A 181 -10.82 -17.75 -5.50
C TYR A 181 -11.42 -19.10 -5.94
N ASN A 182 -12.32 -19.63 -5.15
CA ASN A 182 -13.03 -20.83 -5.56
C ASN A 182 -13.90 -20.56 -6.82
N PRO A 183 -14.26 -21.60 -7.62
CA PRO A 183 -14.99 -21.43 -8.88
C PRO A 183 -16.28 -20.62 -8.74
N MET A 184 -17.03 -20.79 -7.66
CA MET A 184 -18.28 -20.05 -7.42
C MET A 184 -18.05 -18.54 -7.32
N VAL A 185 -16.98 -18.11 -6.65
CA VAL A 185 -16.62 -16.69 -6.53
C VAL A 185 -16.13 -16.15 -7.88
N GLU A 186 -15.31 -16.92 -8.62
CA GLU A 186 -14.83 -16.53 -9.94
C GLU A 186 -15.97 -16.35 -10.95
N GLU A 187 -16.96 -17.24 -10.93
CA GLU A 187 -18.18 -17.14 -11.76
C GLU A 187 -18.94 -15.85 -11.45
N LYS A 188 -19.17 -15.55 -10.17
CA LYS A 188 -19.83 -14.29 -9.77
C LYS A 188 -19.05 -13.04 -10.16
N ILE A 189 -17.72 -13.09 -10.06
CA ILE A 189 -16.87 -11.99 -10.55
C ILE A 189 -17.10 -11.79 -12.05
N ALA A 190 -17.06 -12.88 -12.84
CA ALA A 190 -17.26 -12.83 -14.29
C ALA A 190 -18.65 -12.28 -14.68
N GLU A 191 -19.70 -12.57 -13.91
CA GLU A 191 -21.05 -12.02 -14.10
C GLU A 191 -21.14 -10.52 -13.83
N ILE A 192 -20.35 -10.01 -12.86
CA ILE A 192 -20.40 -8.59 -12.45
C ILE A 192 -19.51 -7.72 -13.34
N LEU A 193 -18.35 -8.20 -13.79
CA LEU A 193 -17.38 -7.44 -14.57
C LEU A 193 -17.96 -6.65 -15.74
N PRO A 194 -18.86 -7.21 -16.60
CA PRO A 194 -19.47 -6.45 -17.70
C PRO A 194 -20.26 -5.23 -17.26
N ARG A 195 -20.85 -5.26 -16.06
CA ARG A 195 -21.61 -4.13 -15.50
C ARG A 195 -20.70 -2.99 -15.01
N LEU A 196 -19.41 -3.28 -14.81
CA LEU A 196 -18.39 -2.33 -14.36
C LEU A 196 -17.55 -1.78 -15.52
N GLU A 197 -17.87 -2.11 -16.79
CA GLU A 197 -17.08 -1.67 -17.96
C GLU A 197 -17.03 -0.15 -18.13
N THR A 198 -18.09 0.53 -17.73
CA THR A 198 -18.18 2.01 -17.80
C THR A 198 -17.28 2.72 -16.79
N LEU A 199 -16.79 2.01 -15.78
CA LEU A 199 -15.89 2.61 -14.79
C LEU A 199 -14.53 2.98 -15.41
N PRO A 200 -13.95 4.12 -15.02
CA PRO A 200 -12.62 4.51 -15.44
C PRO A 200 -11.57 3.39 -15.25
N PRO A 201 -10.62 3.23 -16.19
CA PRO A 201 -9.63 2.14 -16.13
C PRO A 201 -8.65 2.22 -14.95
N VAL A 202 -8.63 3.34 -14.25
CA VAL A 202 -7.85 3.53 -13.03
C VAL A 202 -8.32 2.63 -11.87
N TYR A 203 -9.60 2.24 -11.86
CA TYR A 203 -10.16 1.36 -10.84
C TYR A 203 -9.93 -0.12 -11.17
N ASN A 204 -9.56 -0.90 -10.17
CA ASN A 204 -9.51 -2.36 -10.31
C ASN A 204 -10.92 -2.95 -10.26
N LYS A 205 -11.52 -3.15 -11.44
CA LYS A 205 -12.91 -3.64 -11.58
C LYS A 205 -13.12 -5.00 -10.92
N ARG A 206 -12.10 -5.88 -10.96
CA ARG A 206 -12.18 -7.18 -10.30
C ARG A 206 -12.29 -7.05 -8.78
N TRP A 207 -11.49 -6.15 -8.18
CA TRP A 207 -11.56 -5.88 -6.75
C TRP A 207 -12.93 -5.27 -6.36
N ILE A 208 -13.46 -4.34 -7.17
CA ILE A 208 -14.81 -3.78 -6.96
C ILE A 208 -15.87 -4.90 -7.01
N ALA A 209 -15.78 -5.80 -8.01
CA ALA A 209 -16.69 -6.94 -8.10
C ALA A 209 -16.63 -7.83 -6.85
N LEU A 210 -15.44 -8.09 -6.31
CA LEU A 210 -15.28 -8.83 -5.06
C LEU A 210 -15.96 -8.14 -3.88
N ARG A 211 -15.83 -6.82 -3.76
CA ARG A 211 -16.49 -6.06 -2.67
C ARG A 211 -18.00 -6.10 -2.78
N LEU A 212 -18.54 -6.02 -4.00
CA LEU A 212 -19.97 -6.16 -4.24
C LEU A 212 -20.50 -7.55 -3.89
N ILE A 213 -19.73 -8.60 -4.17
CA ILE A 213 -20.05 -9.99 -3.77
C ILE A 213 -20.10 -10.13 -2.25
N ASP A 214 -19.18 -9.47 -1.54
CA ASP A 214 -19.14 -9.44 -0.07
C ASP A 214 -20.24 -8.57 0.56
N GLY A 215 -21.03 -7.83 -0.24
CA GLY A 215 -22.07 -6.94 0.25
C GLY A 215 -21.56 -5.61 0.79
N ASP A 216 -20.33 -5.21 0.45
CA ASP A 216 -19.74 -3.91 0.82
C ASP A 216 -20.32 -2.79 -0.05
N SER A 217 -21.51 -2.30 0.31
CA SER A 217 -22.18 -1.20 -0.41
C SER A 217 -21.45 0.15 -0.23
N SER A 218 -20.61 0.29 0.79
CA SER A 218 -19.88 1.54 1.04
C SER A 218 -18.92 1.92 -0.10
N ILE A 219 -18.52 0.97 -0.93
CA ILE A 219 -17.73 1.22 -2.15
C ILE A 219 -18.54 2.03 -3.17
N LEU A 220 -19.82 1.72 -3.36
CA LEU A 220 -20.68 2.43 -4.32
C LEU A 220 -20.92 3.87 -3.86
N GLU A 221 -21.19 4.07 -2.56
CA GLU A 221 -21.37 5.40 -1.99
C GLU A 221 -20.12 6.28 -2.18
N GLU A 222 -18.93 5.74 -1.94
CA GLU A 222 -17.67 6.46 -2.15
C GLU A 222 -17.40 6.73 -3.64
N MET A 223 -17.83 5.85 -4.53
CA MET A 223 -17.69 6.05 -5.98
C MET A 223 -18.64 7.13 -6.49
N GLU A 224 -19.88 7.18 -6.02
CA GLU A 224 -20.85 8.24 -6.39
C GLU A 224 -20.37 9.64 -5.99
N VAL A 225 -19.60 9.75 -4.91
CA VAL A 225 -19.02 11.03 -4.45
C VAL A 225 -17.82 11.47 -5.29
N LYS A 226 -17.09 10.51 -5.94
CA LYS A 226 -15.80 10.77 -6.61
C LYS A 226 -15.84 10.65 -8.15
N ILE A 227 -16.97 10.23 -8.72
CA ILE A 227 -17.23 10.19 -10.16
C ILE A 227 -18.21 11.28 -10.54
#